data_a2c94ff9d7e25de33f80de9401319b7a
#
_entry.id   a2c94ff9d7e25de33f80de9401319b7a
#
_cell.length_a   1.000
_cell.length_b   1.000
_cell.length_c   1.000
_cell.angle_alpha   90.00
_cell.angle_beta   90.00
_cell.angle_gamma   90.00
#
_symmetry.space_group_name_H-M   'P 1'
#
loop_
_entity.id
_entity.type
_entity.pdbx_description
1 polymer ?
#
loop_
_entity_poly.entity_id
_entity_poly.type
_entity_poly.pdbx_seq_one_letter_code
_entity_poly.pdbx_strand_id
1 'polypeptide(L)'
;MASVKVPEQKVILCGEFGVGKSSLFRRYAFNTFVTSTNRQSTLGLDHFNKEYNVNGKSIRLQLWDTGGMERVASITSSYYKFAEAAILVFSLDNAASFHVLSQHLLDIVTYAENAKIFLCGNKSDLEGDTPQVTEADMENFGEQCHNLISATFKTSCKTGEGIDDMFHDIAQQLVQSNRSRMELQAVDTESFKISHREEIAEDPPCLC
;
A
#
# COMPACT_ATOMS: atom_id res chain seq x y z
N MET A 1 16.84 -28.98 1.84
CA MET A 1 16.42 -27.81 2.62
C MET A 1 15.32 -27.11 1.81
N ALA A 2 14.09 -27.05 2.31
CA ALA A 2 13.02 -26.29 1.65
C ALA A 2 13.38 -24.81 1.72
N SER A 3 13.49 -24.14 0.59
CA SER A 3 13.72 -22.70 0.55
C SER A 3 12.46 -22.03 1.12
N VAL A 4 12.61 -21.32 2.23
CA VAL A 4 11.53 -20.53 2.80
C VAL A 4 11.21 -19.42 1.78
N LYS A 5 10.04 -19.51 1.15
CA LYS A 5 9.60 -18.52 0.16
C LYS A 5 9.32 -17.21 0.92
N VAL A 6 10.07 -16.16 0.59
CA VAL A 6 9.83 -14.81 1.15
C VAL A 6 8.45 -14.34 0.67
N PRO A 7 7.54 -13.96 1.58
CA PRO A 7 6.22 -13.47 1.18
C PRO A 7 6.34 -12.19 0.36
N GLU A 8 5.64 -12.14 -0.77
CA GLU A 8 5.54 -10.97 -1.63
C GLU A 8 4.28 -10.19 -1.30
N GLN A 9 4.41 -8.88 -1.22
CA GLN A 9 3.34 -7.97 -0.90
C GLN A 9 3.22 -6.92 -1.99
N LYS A 10 2.09 -6.92 -2.66
CA LYS A 10 1.80 -5.94 -3.71
C LYS A 10 1.47 -4.58 -3.09
N VAL A 11 2.21 -3.55 -3.46
CA VAL A 11 2.02 -2.16 -3.07
C VAL A 11 1.72 -1.34 -4.32
N ILE A 12 0.63 -0.61 -4.34
CA ILE A 12 0.20 0.19 -5.49
C ILE A 12 0.31 1.69 -5.22
N LEU A 13 0.64 2.46 -6.27
CA LEU A 13 0.64 3.93 -6.23
C LEU A 13 -0.66 4.46 -6.82
N CYS A 14 -1.39 5.27 -6.04
CA CYS A 14 -2.64 5.90 -6.44
C CYS A 14 -2.54 7.42 -6.28
N GLY A 15 -3.32 8.19 -7.02
CA GLY A 15 -3.34 9.65 -6.96
C GLY A 15 -3.33 10.28 -8.33
N GLU A 16 -3.51 11.61 -8.37
CA GLU A 16 -3.68 12.41 -9.58
C GLU A 16 -2.41 12.43 -10.45
N PHE A 17 -2.60 12.81 -11.72
CA PHE A 17 -1.49 13.02 -12.63
C PHE A 17 -0.55 14.14 -12.15
N GLY A 18 0.77 13.92 -12.29
CA GLY A 18 1.78 14.96 -11.98
C GLY A 18 2.15 15.09 -10.51
N VAL A 19 1.55 14.32 -9.59
CA VAL A 19 1.91 14.32 -8.16
C VAL A 19 3.26 13.67 -7.88
N GLY A 20 3.80 12.89 -8.83
CA GLY A 20 5.12 12.29 -8.75
C GLY A 20 5.15 10.79 -8.47
N LYS A 21 4.08 10.03 -8.74
CA LYS A 21 4.04 8.57 -8.58
C LYS A 21 5.22 7.87 -9.25
N SER A 22 5.44 8.12 -10.54
CA SER A 22 6.58 7.52 -11.28
C SER A 22 7.95 8.04 -10.82
N SER A 23 8.02 9.24 -10.25
CA SER A 23 9.25 9.74 -9.62
C SER A 23 9.51 9.00 -8.31
N LEU A 24 8.47 8.73 -7.53
CA LEU A 24 8.54 7.92 -6.32
C LEU A 24 8.97 6.49 -6.64
N PHE A 25 8.36 5.88 -7.67
CA PHE A 25 8.77 4.57 -8.17
C PHE A 25 10.25 4.53 -8.56
N ARG A 26 10.73 5.51 -9.36
CA ARG A 26 12.14 5.58 -9.77
C ARG A 26 13.09 5.79 -8.60
N ARG A 27 12.71 6.62 -7.63
CA ARG A 27 13.52 6.82 -6.42
C ARG A 27 13.60 5.53 -5.61
N TYR A 28 12.49 4.84 -5.43
CA TYR A 28 12.42 3.56 -4.75
C TYR A 28 13.26 2.47 -5.44
N ALA A 29 13.11 2.33 -6.76
CA ALA A 29 13.72 1.25 -7.52
C ALA A 29 15.22 1.49 -7.81
N PHE A 30 15.58 2.71 -8.17
CA PHE A 30 16.89 3.01 -8.75
C PHE A 30 17.65 4.11 -8.01
N ASN A 31 17.08 4.67 -6.95
CA ASN A 31 17.61 5.83 -6.23
C ASN A 31 17.97 7.03 -7.14
N THR A 32 17.15 7.25 -8.18
CA THR A 32 17.37 8.32 -9.15
C THR A 32 16.20 9.28 -9.22
N PHE A 33 16.49 10.53 -9.59
CA PHE A 33 15.50 11.54 -9.91
C PHE A 33 15.82 12.16 -11.26
N VAL A 34 14.82 12.27 -12.12
CA VAL A 34 14.96 12.86 -13.45
C VAL A 34 14.22 14.18 -13.50
N THR A 35 14.95 15.26 -13.64
CA THR A 35 14.42 16.59 -13.97
C THR A 35 14.13 16.60 -15.46
N SER A 36 12.95 16.17 -15.90
CA SER A 36 12.58 16.34 -17.29
C SER A 36 11.64 17.53 -17.44
N THR A 37 12.01 18.45 -18.33
CA THR A 37 11.15 19.54 -18.77
C THR A 37 9.96 19.04 -19.61
N ASN A 38 10.04 17.82 -20.13
CA ASN A 38 8.97 17.14 -20.85
C ASN A 38 8.28 16.16 -19.88
N ARG A 39 7.12 16.55 -19.40
CA ARG A 39 6.20 15.66 -18.65
C ARG A 39 5.63 14.61 -19.61
N GLN A 40 6.42 13.59 -19.92
CA GLN A 40 5.90 12.42 -20.65
C GLN A 40 5.10 11.57 -19.65
N SER A 41 3.87 11.20 -20.02
CA SER A 41 3.14 10.17 -19.33
C SER A 41 3.95 8.88 -19.38
N THR A 42 4.07 8.20 -18.24
CA THR A 42 4.63 6.85 -18.22
C THR A 42 3.68 5.96 -19.02
N LEU A 43 4.17 5.29 -20.04
CA LEU A 43 3.37 4.37 -20.84
C LEU A 43 3.61 2.95 -20.32
N GLY A 44 2.61 2.40 -19.62
CA GLY A 44 2.60 1.01 -19.16
C GLY A 44 2.68 0.84 -17.64
N LEU A 45 2.28 -0.34 -17.20
CA LEU A 45 2.45 -0.78 -15.82
C LEU A 45 3.90 -1.22 -15.62
N ASP A 46 4.57 -0.67 -14.61
CA ASP A 46 5.90 -1.09 -14.21
C ASP A 46 5.87 -1.55 -12.76
N HIS A 47 6.71 -2.52 -12.40
CA HIS A 47 6.83 -2.96 -11.02
C HIS A 47 8.28 -3.26 -10.65
N PHE A 48 8.61 -3.08 -9.38
CA PHE A 48 9.93 -3.35 -8.83
C PHE A 48 9.84 -4.02 -7.46
N ASN A 49 10.69 -5.02 -7.25
CA ASN A 49 10.73 -5.80 -6.02
C ASN A 49 11.93 -5.39 -5.15
N LYS A 50 11.68 -5.08 -3.88
CA LYS A 50 12.74 -4.82 -2.90
C LYS A 50 12.48 -5.63 -1.63
N GLU A 51 13.52 -6.24 -1.08
CA GLU A 51 13.43 -7.03 0.14
C GLU A 51 13.72 -6.17 1.37
N TYR A 52 12.93 -6.39 2.42
CA TYR A 52 13.10 -5.78 3.72
C TYR A 52 13.24 -6.87 4.78
N ASN A 53 14.10 -6.62 5.78
CA ASN A 53 14.18 -7.42 6.98
C ASN A 53 13.58 -6.63 8.14
N VAL A 54 12.47 -7.09 8.65
CA VAL A 54 11.74 -6.45 9.74
C VAL A 54 11.72 -7.42 10.93
N ASN A 55 12.46 -7.09 11.99
CA ASN A 55 12.53 -7.90 13.21
C ASN A 55 12.87 -9.38 12.94
N GLY A 56 13.83 -9.63 12.03
CA GLY A 56 14.27 -10.96 11.66
C GLY A 56 13.36 -11.69 10.67
N LYS A 57 12.31 -11.05 10.18
CA LYS A 57 11.41 -11.58 9.13
C LYS A 57 11.68 -10.88 7.81
N SER A 58 11.92 -11.67 6.76
CA SER A 58 12.06 -11.15 5.41
C SER A 58 10.69 -10.97 4.75
N ILE A 59 10.48 -9.83 4.12
CA ILE A 59 9.31 -9.50 3.31
C ILE A 59 9.76 -8.86 2.01
N ARG A 60 9.09 -9.13 0.91
CA ARG A 60 9.37 -8.51 -0.39
C ARG A 60 8.22 -7.58 -0.76
N LEU A 61 8.49 -6.28 -0.85
CA LEU A 61 7.53 -5.32 -1.38
C LEU A 61 7.64 -5.26 -2.90
N GLN A 62 6.53 -5.48 -3.58
CA GLN A 62 6.39 -5.32 -5.02
C GLN A 62 5.65 -4.01 -5.30
N LEU A 63 6.40 -2.95 -5.59
CA LEU A 63 5.82 -1.64 -5.88
C LEU A 63 5.39 -1.57 -7.35
N TRP A 64 4.14 -1.15 -7.57
CA TRP A 64 3.51 -1.00 -8.87
C TRP A 64 3.22 0.47 -9.18
N ASP A 65 3.67 0.95 -10.35
CA ASP A 65 3.36 2.29 -10.87
C ASP A 65 2.26 2.21 -11.94
N THR A 66 1.25 3.06 -11.85
CA THR A 66 0.18 3.17 -12.85
C THR A 66 0.62 3.85 -14.14
N GLY A 67 1.73 4.56 -14.07
CA GLY A 67 2.34 5.19 -15.23
C GLY A 67 1.47 6.16 -16.01
N GLY A 68 0.54 6.88 -15.40
CA GLY A 68 -0.32 7.85 -16.10
C GLY A 68 -1.54 7.23 -16.79
N MET A 69 -1.87 5.96 -16.46
CA MET A 69 -3.09 5.29 -16.93
C MET A 69 -4.36 5.94 -16.38
N GLU A 70 -4.26 6.75 -15.32
CA GLU A 70 -5.35 7.57 -14.78
C GLU A 70 -5.94 8.55 -15.80
N ARG A 71 -5.20 8.88 -16.87
CA ARG A 71 -5.69 9.74 -17.97
C ARG A 71 -6.55 8.98 -19.00
N VAL A 72 -6.41 7.68 -19.07
CA VAL A 72 -7.04 6.84 -20.10
C VAL A 72 -8.24 6.08 -19.51
N ALA A 73 -9.00 6.67 -18.62
CA ALA A 73 -10.30 6.17 -18.11
C ALA A 73 -10.40 4.64 -17.81
N SER A 74 -9.28 3.96 -17.69
CA SER A 74 -9.26 2.52 -17.50
C SER A 74 -8.06 2.03 -16.69
N ILE A 75 -7.84 2.62 -15.50
CA ILE A 75 -7.21 1.80 -14.47
C ILE A 75 -8.23 0.69 -14.21
N THR A 76 -7.99 -0.45 -14.81
CA THR A 76 -8.89 -1.58 -14.64
C THR A 76 -8.86 -2.03 -13.19
N SER A 77 -9.98 -2.50 -12.66
CA SER A 77 -10.07 -3.11 -11.32
C SER A 77 -8.95 -4.15 -11.06
N SER A 78 -8.39 -4.73 -12.12
CA SER A 78 -7.25 -5.65 -12.06
C SER A 78 -5.97 -5.03 -11.48
N TYR A 79 -5.76 -3.70 -11.61
CA TYR A 79 -4.61 -3.03 -11.00
C TYR A 79 -4.66 -3.08 -9.48
N TYR A 80 -5.84 -2.84 -8.92
CA TYR A 80 -6.08 -2.85 -7.47
C TYR A 80 -6.09 -4.25 -6.88
N LYS A 81 -6.40 -5.25 -7.68
CA LYS A 81 -6.58 -6.63 -7.24
C LYS A 81 -5.32 -7.15 -6.53
N PHE A 82 -5.54 -7.78 -5.38
CA PHE A 82 -4.48 -8.36 -4.56
C PHE A 82 -3.46 -7.35 -4.00
N ALA A 83 -3.77 -6.05 -4.00
CA ALA A 83 -2.94 -5.10 -3.30
C ALA A 83 -3.06 -5.32 -1.78
N GLU A 84 -1.92 -5.43 -1.11
CA GLU A 84 -1.82 -5.51 0.35
C GLU A 84 -1.60 -4.11 0.95
N ALA A 85 -1.10 -3.17 0.15
CA ALA A 85 -1.00 -1.76 0.49
C ALA A 85 -1.26 -0.86 -0.71
N ALA A 86 -1.78 0.34 -0.45
CA ALA A 86 -1.94 1.41 -1.41
C ALA A 86 -1.33 2.70 -0.85
N ILE A 87 -0.48 3.34 -1.64
CA ILE A 87 0.08 4.65 -1.31
C ILE A 87 -0.72 5.70 -2.09
N LEU A 88 -1.49 6.49 -1.35
CA LEU A 88 -2.31 7.58 -1.89
C LEU A 88 -1.46 8.84 -1.95
N VAL A 89 -0.96 9.18 -3.14
CA VAL A 89 0.03 10.23 -3.37
C VAL A 89 -0.64 11.52 -3.84
N PHE A 90 -0.30 12.62 -3.20
CA PHE A 90 -0.61 13.97 -3.64
C PHE A 90 0.63 14.86 -3.61
N SER A 91 0.53 16.07 -4.10
CA SER A 91 1.65 17.02 -4.17
C SER A 91 1.42 18.18 -3.19
N LEU A 92 2.37 18.42 -2.29
CA LEU A 92 2.28 19.48 -1.27
C LEU A 92 2.23 20.90 -1.87
N ASP A 93 2.74 21.07 -3.09
CA ASP A 93 2.69 22.30 -3.87
C ASP A 93 1.38 22.48 -4.69
N ASN A 94 0.40 21.55 -4.54
CA ASN A 94 -0.81 21.56 -5.35
C ASN A 94 -2.03 21.08 -4.57
N ALA A 95 -2.79 22.01 -3.98
CA ALA A 95 -4.01 21.72 -3.24
C ALA A 95 -5.08 21.00 -4.07
N ALA A 96 -5.16 21.22 -5.38
CA ALA A 96 -6.11 20.52 -6.24
C ALA A 96 -5.85 19.00 -6.24
N SER A 97 -4.59 18.57 -6.18
CA SER A 97 -4.24 17.15 -6.10
C SER A 97 -4.65 16.50 -4.76
N PHE A 98 -4.75 17.29 -3.70
CA PHE A 98 -5.23 16.87 -2.40
C PHE A 98 -6.77 16.73 -2.36
N HIS A 99 -7.48 17.67 -2.96
CA HIS A 99 -8.95 17.67 -2.96
C HIS A 99 -9.58 16.48 -3.70
N VAL A 100 -8.88 15.88 -4.65
CA VAL A 100 -9.39 14.70 -5.39
C VAL A 100 -9.04 13.36 -4.74
N LEU A 101 -8.33 13.34 -3.60
CA LEU A 101 -7.90 12.12 -2.93
C LEU A 101 -9.05 11.21 -2.52
N SER A 102 -10.20 11.79 -2.13
CA SER A 102 -11.38 11.01 -1.75
C SER A 102 -11.89 10.10 -2.87
N GLN A 103 -11.72 10.52 -4.13
CA GLN A 103 -12.11 9.72 -5.29
C GLN A 103 -11.18 8.52 -5.48
N HIS A 104 -9.86 8.74 -5.37
CA HIS A 104 -8.87 7.65 -5.41
C HIS A 104 -9.01 6.70 -4.20
N LEU A 105 -9.34 7.25 -3.03
CA LEU A 105 -9.61 6.45 -1.84
C LEU A 105 -10.80 5.51 -2.04
N LEU A 106 -11.88 6.02 -2.66
CA LEU A 106 -13.06 5.21 -2.98
C LEU A 106 -12.72 4.04 -3.91
N ASP A 107 -11.89 4.26 -4.93
CA ASP A 107 -11.42 3.19 -5.82
C ASP A 107 -10.62 2.13 -5.05
N ILE A 108 -9.71 2.55 -4.15
CA ILE A 108 -8.92 1.62 -3.33
C ILE A 108 -9.85 0.78 -2.45
N VAL A 109 -10.77 1.39 -1.73
CA VAL A 109 -11.70 0.68 -0.83
C VAL A 109 -12.61 -0.26 -1.62
N THR A 110 -12.99 0.11 -2.85
CA THR A 110 -13.87 -0.71 -3.69
C THR A 110 -13.16 -1.92 -4.28
N TYR A 111 -11.90 -1.77 -4.72
CA TYR A 111 -11.21 -2.81 -5.51
C TYR A 111 -10.04 -3.48 -4.80
N ALA A 112 -9.61 -2.94 -3.65
CA ALA A 112 -8.54 -3.45 -2.81
C ALA A 112 -8.95 -3.45 -1.32
N GLU A 113 -10.08 -4.05 -1.02
CA GLU A 113 -10.79 -4.03 0.27
C GLU A 113 -9.89 -4.25 1.51
N ASN A 114 -8.87 -5.09 1.37
CA ASN A 114 -7.98 -5.46 2.49
C ASN A 114 -6.65 -4.68 2.50
N ALA A 115 -6.46 -3.76 1.55
CA ALA A 115 -5.21 -3.02 1.46
C ALA A 115 -5.09 -2.01 2.60
N LYS A 116 -3.91 -1.95 3.25
CA LYS A 116 -3.56 -0.82 4.12
C LYS A 116 -3.33 0.42 3.26
N ILE A 117 -3.86 1.55 3.69
CA ILE A 117 -3.79 2.80 2.94
C ILE A 117 -2.83 3.75 3.64
N PHE A 118 -1.86 4.26 2.90
CA PHE A 118 -0.85 5.21 3.35
C PHE A 118 -0.99 6.52 2.58
N LEU A 119 -1.01 7.64 3.29
CA LEU A 119 -1.08 8.97 2.69
C LEU A 119 0.33 9.51 2.49
N CYS A 120 0.65 9.99 1.28
CA CYS A 120 1.98 10.50 0.92
C CYS A 120 1.89 11.89 0.30
N GLY A 121 2.26 12.93 1.06
CA GLY A 121 2.50 14.28 0.56
C GLY A 121 3.89 14.37 -0.06
N ASN A 122 3.95 14.37 -1.38
CA ASN A 122 5.21 14.42 -2.13
C ASN A 122 5.59 15.85 -2.50
N LYS A 123 6.85 16.06 -2.88
CA LYS A 123 7.50 17.31 -3.24
C LYS A 123 7.65 18.29 -2.06
N SER A 124 8.01 17.76 -0.89
CA SER A 124 8.32 18.58 0.30
C SER A 124 9.42 19.62 0.03
N ASP A 125 10.29 19.37 -0.94
CA ASP A 125 11.31 20.33 -1.39
C ASP A 125 10.74 21.60 -2.05
N LEU A 126 9.46 21.63 -2.38
CA LEU A 126 8.75 22.79 -2.94
C LEU A 126 7.83 23.47 -1.93
N GLU A 127 7.78 22.99 -0.69
CA GLU A 127 7.09 23.70 0.40
C GLU A 127 7.82 25.03 0.65
N GLY A 128 7.17 26.14 0.33
CA GLY A 128 7.62 27.48 0.69
C GLY A 128 7.13 27.87 2.09
N ASP A 129 7.27 29.16 2.42
CA ASP A 129 6.79 29.70 3.71
C ASP A 129 5.27 29.52 3.93
N THR A 130 4.51 29.28 2.85
CA THR A 130 3.06 29.03 2.87
C THR A 130 2.74 27.78 2.04
N PRO A 131 2.78 26.58 2.65
CA PRO A 131 2.42 25.35 1.96
C PRO A 131 0.95 25.38 1.52
N GLN A 132 0.65 24.83 0.33
CA GLN A 132 -0.74 24.73 -0.15
C GLN A 132 -1.55 23.65 0.56
N VAL A 133 -0.88 22.65 1.12
CA VAL A 133 -1.46 21.61 1.97
C VAL A 133 -0.64 21.51 3.24
N THR A 134 -1.27 21.76 4.38
CA THR A 134 -0.62 21.76 5.69
C THR A 134 -0.67 20.37 6.35
N GLU A 135 0.11 20.17 7.42
CA GLU A 135 -0.01 18.97 8.24
C GLU A 135 -1.40 18.81 8.85
N ALA A 136 -2.00 19.91 9.31
CA ALA A 136 -3.36 19.91 9.83
C ALA A 136 -4.40 19.46 8.78
N ASP A 137 -4.22 19.81 7.51
CA ASP A 137 -5.08 19.33 6.42
C ASP A 137 -4.96 17.82 6.24
N MET A 138 -3.74 17.27 6.31
CA MET A 138 -3.49 15.83 6.22
C MET A 138 -4.06 15.06 7.41
N GLU A 139 -3.92 15.58 8.63
CA GLU A 139 -4.50 15.02 9.84
C GLU A 139 -6.01 15.01 9.78
N ASN A 140 -6.64 16.14 9.42
CA ASN A 140 -8.09 16.26 9.24
C ASN A 140 -8.63 15.30 8.18
N PHE A 141 -7.89 15.10 7.07
CA PHE A 141 -8.25 14.11 6.06
C PHE A 141 -8.23 12.70 6.63
N GLY A 142 -7.19 12.35 7.40
CA GLY A 142 -7.09 11.06 8.08
C GLY A 142 -8.26 10.80 9.04
N GLU A 143 -8.64 11.79 9.84
CA GLU A 143 -9.77 11.71 10.76
C GLU A 143 -11.11 11.55 10.02
N GLN A 144 -11.35 12.33 8.96
CA GLN A 144 -12.55 12.22 8.12
C GLN A 144 -12.67 10.86 7.43
N CYS A 145 -11.56 10.21 7.15
CA CYS A 145 -11.53 8.86 6.57
C CYS A 145 -11.74 7.74 7.60
N HIS A 146 -12.19 8.03 8.82
CA HIS A 146 -12.53 7.03 9.84
C HIS A 146 -11.44 5.98 10.09
N ASN A 147 -10.19 6.43 10.21
CA ASN A 147 -9.01 5.58 10.43
C ASN A 147 -8.68 4.58 9.28
N LEU A 148 -9.15 4.83 8.08
CA LEU A 148 -8.74 4.07 6.90
C LEU A 148 -7.26 4.30 6.55
N ILE A 149 -6.72 5.50 6.90
CA ILE A 149 -5.32 5.85 6.67
C ILE A 149 -4.46 5.26 7.79
N SER A 150 -3.56 4.37 7.43
CA SER A 150 -2.68 3.65 8.36
C SER A 150 -1.50 4.49 8.86
N ALA A 151 -0.98 5.38 8.02
CA ALA A 151 0.04 6.37 8.36
C ALA A 151 0.13 7.44 7.28
N THR A 152 0.73 8.59 7.65
CA THR A 152 0.91 9.76 6.77
C THR A 152 2.38 10.13 6.69
N PHE A 153 2.87 10.43 5.48
CA PHE A 153 4.27 10.73 5.22
C PHE A 153 4.41 11.99 4.37
N LYS A 154 5.47 12.74 4.61
CA LYS A 154 5.98 13.78 3.72
C LYS A 154 7.25 13.26 3.03
N THR A 155 7.33 13.46 1.72
CA THR A 155 8.45 12.94 0.93
C THR A 155 8.90 13.94 -0.13
N SER A 156 10.18 13.84 -0.52
CA SER A 156 10.68 14.48 -1.73
C SER A 156 11.39 13.46 -2.60
N CYS A 157 10.83 13.19 -3.77
CA CYS A 157 11.53 12.36 -4.77
C CYS A 157 12.81 13.02 -5.28
N LYS A 158 12.91 14.35 -5.21
CA LYS A 158 14.08 15.11 -5.66
C LYS A 158 15.26 14.95 -4.69
N THR A 159 15.03 15.13 -3.39
CA THR A 159 16.08 15.01 -2.37
C THR A 159 16.25 13.56 -1.88
N GLY A 160 15.22 12.75 -1.93
CA GLY A 160 15.16 11.39 -1.37
C GLY A 160 14.59 11.36 0.06
N GLU A 161 14.28 12.52 0.63
CA GLU A 161 13.80 12.66 2.00
C GLU A 161 12.49 11.92 2.24
N GLY A 162 12.39 11.23 3.39
CA GLY A 162 11.21 10.53 3.87
C GLY A 162 10.83 9.27 3.11
N ILE A 163 11.50 8.92 2.00
CA ILE A 163 11.11 7.80 1.14
C ILE A 163 11.49 6.46 1.75
N ASP A 164 12.73 6.30 2.20
CA ASP A 164 13.17 5.04 2.81
C ASP A 164 12.42 4.76 4.12
N ASP A 165 12.15 5.79 4.93
CA ASP A 165 11.38 5.68 6.18
C ASP A 165 9.94 5.24 5.89
N MET A 166 9.28 5.83 4.90
CA MET A 166 7.94 5.44 4.47
C MET A 166 7.87 3.97 4.06
N PHE A 167 8.76 3.50 3.20
CA PHE A 167 8.75 2.12 2.74
C PHE A 167 9.14 1.13 3.83
N HIS A 168 10.01 1.54 4.77
CA HIS A 168 10.34 0.72 5.94
C HIS A 168 9.12 0.54 6.85
N ASP A 169 8.38 1.62 7.14
CA ASP A 169 7.16 1.57 7.94
C ASP A 169 6.07 0.72 7.26
N ILE A 170 5.88 0.89 5.95
CA ILE A 170 4.96 0.04 5.16
C ILE A 170 5.32 -1.44 5.33
N ALA A 171 6.60 -1.79 5.17
CA ALA A 171 7.08 -3.17 5.34
C ALA A 171 6.80 -3.68 6.76
N GLN A 172 7.04 -2.86 7.78
CA GLN A 172 6.82 -3.19 9.18
C GLN A 172 5.33 -3.47 9.46
N GLN A 173 4.44 -2.60 8.98
CA GLN A 173 3.01 -2.75 9.18
C GLN A 173 2.44 -3.96 8.44
N LEU A 174 2.95 -4.28 7.25
CA LEU A 174 2.53 -5.47 6.49
C LEU A 174 3.01 -6.77 7.15
N VAL A 175 4.22 -6.81 7.72
CA VAL A 175 4.69 -7.96 8.51
C VAL A 175 3.79 -8.21 9.73
N GLN A 176 3.36 -7.15 10.41
CA GLN A 176 2.45 -7.24 11.57
C GLN A 176 1.07 -7.77 11.16
N SER A 177 0.51 -7.25 10.06
CA SER A 177 -0.81 -7.68 9.55
C SER A 177 -0.83 -9.13 9.12
N ASN A 178 0.22 -9.59 8.44
CA ASN A 178 0.36 -10.99 8.03
C ASN A 178 0.45 -11.94 9.24
N ARG A 179 1.10 -11.51 10.31
CA ARG A 179 1.15 -12.28 11.56
C ARG A 179 -0.24 -12.47 12.16
N SER A 180 -1.00 -11.39 12.30
CA SER A 180 -2.36 -11.45 12.84
C SER A 180 -3.29 -12.32 11.98
N ARG A 181 -3.17 -12.25 10.65
CA ARG A 181 -3.95 -13.07 9.71
C ARG A 181 -3.60 -14.57 9.84
N MET A 182 -2.31 -14.91 9.99
CA MET A 182 -1.86 -16.29 10.20
C MET A 182 -2.31 -16.85 11.56
N GLU A 183 -2.25 -16.04 12.61
CA GLU A 183 -2.71 -16.43 13.96
C GLU A 183 -4.22 -16.71 13.97
N LEU A 184 -5.03 -15.88 13.32
CA LEU A 184 -6.47 -16.10 13.16
C LEU A 184 -6.79 -17.38 12.38
N GLN A 185 -6.13 -17.62 11.26
CA GLN A 185 -6.32 -18.84 10.47
C GLN A 185 -5.91 -20.11 11.23
N ALA A 186 -4.90 -20.03 12.10
CA ALA A 186 -4.51 -21.15 12.95
C ALA A 186 -5.60 -21.49 13.99
N VAL A 187 -6.22 -20.46 14.59
CA VAL A 187 -7.33 -20.64 15.54
C VAL A 187 -8.54 -21.27 14.86
N ASP A 188 -8.91 -20.80 13.65
CA ASP A 188 -10.04 -21.35 12.89
C ASP A 188 -9.81 -22.84 12.52
N THR A 189 -8.58 -23.20 12.14
CA THR A 189 -8.23 -24.59 11.81
C THR A 189 -8.20 -25.49 13.04
N GLU A 190 -7.86 -25.00 14.22
CA GLU A 190 -7.92 -25.75 15.47
C GLU A 190 -9.38 -25.95 15.93
N SER A 191 -10.21 -24.92 15.82
CA SER A 191 -11.64 -25.00 16.12
C SER A 191 -12.36 -26.02 15.24
N PHE A 192 -12.01 -26.08 13.95
CA PHE A 192 -12.56 -27.07 13.03
C PHE A 192 -12.15 -28.51 13.37
N LYS A 193 -10.92 -28.73 13.86
CA LYS A 193 -10.47 -30.05 14.31
C LYS A 193 -11.19 -30.55 15.57
N ILE A 194 -11.59 -29.65 16.46
CA ILE A 194 -12.32 -30.00 17.68
C ILE A 194 -13.76 -30.43 17.33
N SER A 195 -14.45 -29.72 16.45
CA SER A 195 -15.81 -30.07 16.01
C SER A 195 -15.88 -31.42 15.27
N HIS A 196 -14.85 -31.83 14.57
CA HIS A 196 -14.78 -33.14 13.90
C HIS A 196 -14.47 -34.31 14.84
N ARG A 197 -13.97 -34.04 16.07
CA ARG A 197 -13.72 -35.10 17.07
C ARG A 197 -14.95 -35.49 17.88
N GLU A 198 -15.96 -34.64 17.94
CA GLU A 198 -17.20 -34.94 18.71
C GLU A 198 -18.23 -35.79 17.96
N GLU A 199 -18.08 -36.02 16.63
CA GLU A 199 -19.02 -36.82 15.84
C GLU A 199 -18.68 -38.32 15.74
N ILE A 200 -17.65 -38.82 16.47
CA ILE A 200 -17.42 -40.25 16.61
C ILE A 200 -17.94 -40.70 17.98
N ALA A 201 -19.22 -40.56 18.20
CA ALA A 201 -19.92 -41.28 19.28
C ALA A 201 -20.42 -42.62 18.70
N GLU A 202 -19.88 -43.68 19.25
CA GLU A 202 -20.10 -45.08 18.90
C GLU A 202 -21.61 -45.42 18.88
N ASP A 203 -22.05 -46.04 17.78
CA ASP A 203 -23.36 -46.72 17.73
C ASP A 203 -23.36 -47.87 18.74
N PRO A 204 -24.37 -48.00 19.58
CA PRO A 204 -24.47 -49.14 20.49
C PRO A 204 -24.78 -50.42 19.68
N PRO A 205 -24.20 -51.58 20.07
CA PRO A 205 -24.42 -52.84 19.35
C PRO A 205 -25.90 -53.28 19.47
N CYS A 206 -26.54 -53.53 18.32
CA CYS A 206 -27.83 -54.20 18.30
C CYS A 206 -27.71 -55.58 18.91
N LEU A 207 -28.42 -55.80 20.05
CA LEU A 207 -28.71 -57.11 20.60
C LEU A 207 -29.97 -57.68 19.87
N CYS A 208 -29.73 -58.72 19.08
CA CYS A 208 -30.76 -59.71 18.72
C CYS A 208 -30.59 -60.92 19.60
#